data_9d48d40ffcbc4cb31d6c86486b4c15ea
#
_entry.id   9d48d40ffcbc4cb31d6c86486b4c15ea
#
_cell.length_a   1.000
_cell.length_b   1.000
_cell.length_c   1.000
_cell.angle_alpha   90.00
_cell.angle_beta   90.00
_cell.angle_gamma   90.00
#
_symmetry.space_group_name_H-M   'P 1'
#
loop_
_entity.id
_entity.type
_entity.pdbx_description
1 polymer ?
#
loop_
_entity_poly.entity_id
_entity_poly.type
_entity_poly.pdbx_seq_one_letter_code
_entity_poly.pdbx_strand_id
1 'polypeptide(L)'
;MYYFAYASNLNRKQMLERCPDSKPKFMVTLPNYNLIFAGWSRERRGGVATIRRFGGEKVLGGIYDISEQCLRQLDRYEEGYDRLKVTVFTEVNEPIEAITYIKSGQLEETQPSKEYLSIIQQGYRDWGLV
;
A
#
# COMPACT_ATOMS: atom_id res chain seq x y z
N MET A 1 1.66 0.94 16.08
CA MET A 1 2.12 1.83 14.98
C MET A 1 1.20 1.71 13.79
N TYR A 2 1.17 2.71 12.97
CA TYR A 2 0.29 2.76 11.81
C TYR A 2 1.04 2.43 10.52
N TYR A 3 0.42 1.58 9.72
CA TYR A 3 0.88 1.19 8.39
C TYR A 3 -0.13 1.68 7.35
N PHE A 4 0.35 2.40 6.34
CA PHE A 4 -0.46 2.87 5.23
C PHE A 4 -0.38 1.87 4.08
N ALA A 5 -1.50 1.22 3.79
CA ALA A 5 -1.65 0.31 2.66
C ALA A 5 -2.35 1.04 1.51
N TYR A 6 -1.81 0.90 0.30
CA TYR A 6 -2.37 1.58 -0.87
C TYR A 6 -2.64 0.63 -2.05
N ALA A 7 -2.28 -0.63 -1.94
CA ALA A 7 -2.43 -1.60 -3.03
C ALA A 7 -2.90 -2.96 -2.50
N SER A 8 -2.13 -4.04 -2.72
CA SER A 8 -2.62 -5.40 -2.42
C SER A 8 -2.91 -5.63 -0.93
N ASN A 9 -2.18 -4.98 -0.04
CA ASN A 9 -2.43 -5.13 1.40
C ASN A 9 -3.73 -4.45 1.88
N LEU A 10 -4.40 -3.69 1.03
CA LEU A 10 -5.77 -3.27 1.29
C LEU A 10 -6.72 -4.46 1.32
N ASN A 11 -6.40 -5.53 0.57
CA ASN A 11 -7.15 -6.77 0.64
C ASN A 11 -7.01 -7.37 2.04
N ARG A 12 -8.08 -7.35 2.80
CA ARG A 12 -8.06 -7.74 4.21
C ARG A 12 -7.70 -9.19 4.42
N LYS A 13 -8.13 -10.06 3.52
CA LYS A 13 -7.78 -11.47 3.58
C LYS A 13 -6.27 -11.66 3.44
N GLN A 14 -5.65 -11.00 2.45
CA GLN A 14 -4.21 -11.05 2.25
C GLN A 14 -3.46 -10.48 3.46
N MET A 15 -3.91 -9.34 3.97
CA MET A 15 -3.25 -8.71 5.10
C MET A 15 -3.31 -9.56 6.36
N LEU A 16 -4.43 -10.23 6.62
CA LEU A 16 -4.54 -11.16 7.75
C LEU A 16 -3.62 -12.36 7.61
N GLU A 17 -3.42 -12.85 6.39
CA GLU A 17 -2.48 -13.94 6.12
C GLU A 17 -1.04 -13.53 6.39
N ARG A 18 -0.67 -12.30 6.01
CA ARG A 18 0.67 -11.76 6.22
C ARG A 18 0.93 -11.34 7.65
N CYS A 19 -0.08 -10.75 8.29
CA CYS A 19 -0.02 -10.19 9.65
C CYS A 19 -1.31 -10.49 10.40
N PRO A 20 -1.42 -11.64 11.07
CA PRO A 20 -2.65 -12.02 11.76
C PRO A 20 -3.11 -11.04 12.84
N ASP A 21 -2.20 -10.25 13.43
CA ASP A 21 -2.53 -9.30 14.48
C ASP A 21 -2.80 -7.88 13.96
N SER A 22 -2.82 -7.70 12.65
CA SER A 22 -3.14 -6.38 12.06
C SER A 22 -4.61 -6.04 12.26
N LYS A 23 -4.88 -4.74 12.48
CA LYS A 23 -6.25 -4.25 12.69
C LYS A 23 -6.52 -3.10 11.74
N PRO A 24 -7.49 -3.24 10.81
CA PRO A 24 -7.89 -2.13 9.97
C PRO A 24 -8.55 -1.03 10.81
N LYS A 25 -8.20 0.22 10.53
CA LYS A 25 -8.68 1.37 11.31
C LYS A 25 -9.59 2.28 10.49
N PHE A 26 -9.05 2.99 9.51
CA PHE A 26 -9.81 3.97 8.74
C PHE A 26 -9.12 4.27 7.42
N MET A 27 -9.90 4.76 6.48
CA MET A 27 -9.38 5.20 5.19
C MET A 27 -8.69 6.56 5.32
N VAL A 28 -7.67 6.78 4.49
CA VAL A 28 -6.87 8.01 4.47
C VAL A 28 -6.46 8.35 3.05
N THR A 29 -5.92 9.55 2.90
CA THR A 29 -5.38 10.08 1.65
C THR A 29 -3.93 10.50 1.83
N LEU A 30 -3.07 10.10 0.92
CA LEU A 30 -1.69 10.58 0.82
C LEU A 30 -1.60 11.60 -0.31
N PRO A 31 -1.46 12.90 0.00
CA PRO A 31 -1.38 13.93 -1.04
C PRO A 31 0.00 13.98 -1.68
N ASN A 32 0.02 14.51 -2.90
CA ASN A 32 1.24 14.76 -3.70
C ASN A 32 2.03 13.49 -4.05
N TYR A 33 1.32 12.39 -4.22
CA TYR A 33 1.83 11.14 -4.75
C TYR A 33 0.82 10.59 -5.74
N ASN A 34 1.28 9.77 -6.69
CA ASN A 34 0.40 8.95 -7.48
C ASN A 34 0.83 7.49 -7.44
N LEU A 35 -0.12 6.61 -7.72
CA LEU A 35 0.09 5.18 -7.79
C LEU A 35 0.54 4.81 -9.20
N ILE A 36 1.59 4.02 -9.29
CA ILE A 36 2.04 3.45 -10.56
C ILE A 36 2.28 1.96 -10.39
N PHE A 37 2.30 1.24 -11.52
CA PHE A 37 2.74 -0.14 -11.57
C PHE A 37 4.05 -0.18 -12.34
N ALA A 38 5.07 -0.80 -11.77
CA ALA A 38 6.41 -0.72 -12.33
C ALA A 38 7.24 -1.96 -11.99
N GLY A 39 8.35 -2.13 -12.71
CA GLY A 39 9.24 -3.26 -12.54
C GLY A 39 8.59 -4.56 -12.98
N TRP A 40 9.16 -5.68 -12.59
CA TRP A 40 8.63 -7.00 -12.90
C TRP A 40 8.70 -7.88 -11.65
N SER A 41 7.57 -8.44 -11.26
CA SER A 41 7.49 -9.42 -10.19
C SER A 41 7.23 -10.80 -10.78
N ARG A 42 8.11 -11.73 -10.49
CA ARG A 42 7.93 -13.12 -10.91
C ARG A 42 6.68 -13.73 -10.28
N GLU A 43 6.45 -13.44 -9.01
CA GLU A 43 5.29 -13.95 -8.26
C GLU A 43 3.99 -13.36 -8.80
N ARG A 44 3.96 -12.07 -9.06
CA ARG A 44 2.76 -11.36 -9.54
C ARG A 44 2.60 -11.40 -11.05
N ARG A 45 3.62 -11.82 -11.79
CA ARG A 45 3.64 -11.94 -13.26
C ARG A 45 3.37 -10.62 -13.96
N GLY A 46 3.95 -9.55 -13.47
CA GLY A 46 3.77 -8.23 -14.04
C GLY A 46 4.33 -7.14 -13.16
N GLY A 47 4.00 -5.92 -13.49
CA GLY A 47 4.37 -4.77 -12.70
C GLY A 47 3.71 -4.81 -11.34
N VAL A 48 4.38 -4.24 -10.35
CA VAL A 48 3.87 -4.14 -8.98
C VAL A 48 3.62 -2.70 -8.60
N ALA A 49 2.67 -2.51 -7.71
CA ALA A 49 2.26 -1.17 -7.28
C ALA A 49 3.36 -0.52 -6.46
N THR A 50 3.59 0.75 -6.74
CA THR A 50 4.38 1.64 -5.90
C THR A 50 3.83 3.04 -6.03
N ILE A 51 4.34 3.97 -5.25
CA ILE A 51 3.96 5.37 -5.30
C ILE A 51 5.17 6.20 -5.67
N ARG A 52 4.92 7.35 -6.29
CA ARG A 52 5.97 8.34 -6.57
C ARG A 52 5.41 9.73 -6.34
N ARG A 53 6.29 10.67 -6.01
CA ARG A 53 5.87 12.05 -5.79
C ARG A 53 5.31 12.63 -7.08
N PHE A 54 4.15 13.27 -6.95
CA PHE A 54 3.46 13.89 -8.07
C PHE A 54 2.54 14.99 -7.55
N GLY A 55 2.98 16.24 -7.66
CA GLY A 55 2.24 17.39 -7.14
C GLY A 55 0.83 17.48 -7.69
N GLY A 56 -0.14 17.68 -6.80
CA GLY A 56 -1.55 17.80 -7.15
C GLY A 56 -2.32 16.49 -7.22
N GLU A 57 -1.64 15.36 -7.27
CA GLU A 57 -2.27 14.04 -7.23
C GLU A 57 -2.37 13.52 -5.80
N LYS A 58 -3.11 12.47 -5.61
CA LYS A 58 -3.27 11.83 -4.31
C LYS A 58 -3.46 10.32 -4.44
N VAL A 59 -3.10 9.61 -3.39
CA VAL A 59 -3.29 8.15 -3.31
C VAL A 59 -4.23 7.85 -2.15
N LEU A 60 -5.31 7.13 -2.45
CA LEU A 60 -6.24 6.66 -1.43
C LEU A 60 -5.73 5.34 -0.86
N GLY A 61 -5.95 5.14 0.42
CA GLY A 61 -5.58 3.90 1.07
C GLY A 61 -6.16 3.76 2.44
N GLY A 62 -5.63 2.83 3.20
CA GLY A 62 -6.13 2.53 4.53
C GLY A 62 -5.03 2.40 5.56
N ILE A 63 -5.38 2.67 6.80
CA ILE A 63 -4.49 2.52 7.94
C ILE A 63 -4.81 1.22 8.66
N TYR A 64 -3.75 0.42 8.87
CA TYR A 64 -3.77 -0.68 9.81
C TYR A 64 -2.96 -0.31 11.05
N ASP A 65 -3.46 -0.70 12.20
CA ASP A 65 -2.66 -0.71 13.42
C ASP A 65 -1.90 -2.03 13.45
N ILE A 66 -0.58 -1.96 13.52
CA ILE A 66 0.30 -3.12 13.45
C ILE A 66 1.32 -3.12 14.57
N SER A 67 1.81 -4.32 14.92
CA SER A 67 2.92 -4.50 15.84
C SER A 67 4.25 -4.38 15.10
N GLU A 68 5.34 -4.23 15.85
CA GLU A 68 6.69 -4.30 15.27
C GLU A 68 6.97 -5.65 14.62
N GLN A 69 6.46 -6.72 15.20
CA GLN A 69 6.59 -8.05 14.63
C GLN A 69 5.90 -8.13 13.26
N CYS A 70 4.71 -7.57 13.15
CA CYS A 70 3.99 -7.48 11.87
C CYS A 70 4.82 -6.71 10.84
N LEU A 71 5.40 -5.58 11.23
CA LEU A 71 6.23 -4.78 10.33
C LEU A 71 7.42 -5.59 9.80
N ARG A 72 8.07 -6.36 10.67
CA ARG A 72 9.16 -7.24 10.23
C ARG A 72 8.68 -8.33 9.27
N GLN A 73 7.48 -8.85 9.48
CA GLN A 73 6.87 -9.82 8.57
C GLN A 73 6.56 -9.19 7.21
N LEU A 74 6.02 -7.98 7.21
CA LEU A 74 5.75 -7.24 5.97
C LEU A 74 7.03 -6.99 5.18
N ASP A 75 8.13 -6.67 5.84
CA ASP A 75 9.42 -6.47 5.17
C ASP A 75 9.81 -7.67 4.29
N ARG A 76 9.47 -8.86 4.71
CA ARG A 76 9.76 -10.08 3.95
C ARG A 76 8.93 -10.19 2.69
N TYR A 77 7.66 -9.78 2.77
CA TYR A 77 6.76 -9.77 1.61
C TYR A 77 7.07 -8.60 0.66
N GLU A 78 7.65 -7.53 1.20
CA GLU A 78 7.97 -6.31 0.45
C GLU A 78 9.44 -6.28 0.02
N GLU A 79 9.98 -7.44 -0.37
CA GLU A 79 11.34 -7.51 -0.89
C GLU A 79 11.50 -6.58 -2.10
N GLY A 80 12.56 -5.76 -2.09
CA GLY A 80 12.78 -4.75 -3.12
C GLY A 80 12.10 -3.42 -2.87
N TYR A 81 11.37 -3.30 -1.74
CA TYR A 81 10.78 -2.04 -1.30
C TYR A 81 11.52 -1.52 -0.09
N ASP A 82 11.48 -0.21 0.09
CA ASP A 82 12.02 0.46 1.26
C ASP A 82 10.89 0.99 2.12
N ARG A 83 11.09 1.04 3.43
CA ARG A 83 10.16 1.71 4.33
C ARG A 83 10.24 3.22 4.14
N LEU A 84 9.09 3.88 4.16
CA LEU A 84 8.98 5.33 4.04
C LEU A 84 7.99 5.84 5.08
N LYS A 85 8.39 6.86 5.83
CA LYS A 85 7.46 7.58 6.69
C LYS A 85 6.67 8.58 5.86
N VAL A 86 5.36 8.58 6.04
CA VAL A 86 4.45 9.48 5.33
C VAL A 86 3.48 10.12 6.31
N THR A 87 2.98 11.28 5.93
CA THR A 87 1.84 11.92 6.61
C THR A 87 0.63 11.77 5.71
N VAL A 88 -0.38 11.08 6.19
CA VAL A 88 -1.66 10.88 5.50
C VAL A 88 -2.75 11.64 6.24
N PHE A 89 -3.90 11.82 5.59
CA PHE A 89 -4.97 12.63 6.15
C PHE A 89 -6.28 11.84 6.19
N THR A 90 -7.00 11.93 7.31
CA THR A 90 -8.31 11.32 7.49
C THR A 90 -9.37 12.08 6.69
N GLU A 91 -10.60 11.55 6.65
CA GLU A 91 -11.74 12.20 5.99
C GLU A 91 -12.06 13.59 6.56
N VAL A 92 -11.72 13.82 7.82
CA VAL A 92 -11.88 15.12 8.47
C VAL A 92 -10.58 15.93 8.48
N ASN A 93 -9.67 15.56 7.59
CA ASN A 93 -8.42 16.27 7.34
C ASN A 93 -7.46 16.31 8.53
N GLU A 94 -7.49 15.29 9.37
CA GLU A 94 -6.55 15.13 10.47
C GLU A 94 -5.26 14.44 9.97
N PRO A 95 -4.07 14.97 10.30
CA PRO A 95 -2.82 14.34 9.90
C PRO A 95 -2.53 13.11 10.75
N ILE A 96 -2.08 12.05 10.09
CA ILE A 96 -1.67 10.80 10.71
C ILE A 96 -0.30 10.44 10.16
N GLU A 97 0.66 10.18 11.04
CA GLU A 97 1.95 9.65 10.63
C GLU A 97 1.88 8.13 10.51
N ALA A 98 2.39 7.62 9.42
CA ALA A 98 2.37 6.18 9.13
C ALA A 98 3.64 5.75 8.41
N ILE A 99 3.88 4.44 8.42
CA ILE A 99 4.93 3.81 7.63
C ILE A 99 4.27 3.19 6.41
N THR A 100 4.92 3.31 5.26
CA THR A 100 4.51 2.60 4.05
C THR A 100 5.74 2.04 3.35
N TYR A 101 5.54 1.40 2.21
CA TYR A 101 6.61 0.85 1.40
C TYR A 101 6.65 1.53 0.04
N ILE A 102 7.85 1.81 -0.44
CA ILE A 102 8.07 2.46 -1.73
C ILE A 102 9.19 1.72 -2.48
N LYS A 103 8.99 1.53 -3.78
CA LYS A 103 10.04 1.04 -4.67
C LYS A 103 10.80 2.25 -5.17
N SER A 104 12.10 2.31 -4.90
CA SER A 104 12.94 3.43 -5.29
C SER A 104 13.78 3.12 -6.53
N GLY A 105 14.37 4.15 -7.12
CA GLY A 105 15.22 4.05 -8.29
C GLY A 105 14.47 4.41 -9.57
N GLN A 106 15.12 4.17 -10.71
CA GLN A 106 14.48 4.34 -12.02
C GLN A 106 13.59 3.15 -12.30
N LEU A 107 12.28 3.38 -12.27
CA LEU A 107 11.30 2.33 -12.46
C LEU A 107 10.67 2.46 -13.85
N GLU A 108 10.75 1.39 -14.61
CA GLU A 108 10.01 1.28 -15.85
C GLU A 108 8.58 0.87 -15.55
N GLU A 109 7.60 1.66 -16.03
CA GLU A 109 6.19 1.33 -15.85
C GLU A 109 5.87 0.06 -16.64
N THR A 110 5.21 -0.88 -15.95
CA THR A 110 4.90 -2.20 -16.48
C THR A 110 3.48 -2.56 -16.06
N GLN A 111 2.72 -3.12 -16.99
CA GLN A 111 1.34 -3.50 -16.67
C GLN A 111 1.29 -4.59 -15.60
N PRO A 112 0.36 -4.47 -14.64
CA PRO A 112 0.12 -5.52 -13.66
C PRO A 112 -0.66 -6.68 -14.28
N SER A 113 -0.53 -7.87 -13.69
CA SER A 113 -1.36 -9.01 -14.10
C SER A 113 -2.81 -8.80 -13.65
N LYS A 114 -3.73 -9.51 -14.31
CA LYS A 114 -5.15 -9.47 -13.94
C LYS A 114 -5.38 -10.00 -12.52
N GLU A 115 -4.66 -11.04 -12.14
CA GLU A 115 -4.76 -11.64 -10.81
C GLU A 115 -4.35 -10.65 -9.72
N TYR A 116 -3.26 -9.94 -9.92
CA TYR A 116 -2.78 -8.92 -8.99
C TYR A 116 -3.78 -7.76 -8.88
N LEU A 117 -4.26 -7.26 -10.01
CA LEU A 117 -5.30 -6.21 -10.02
C LEU A 117 -6.57 -6.65 -9.30
N SER A 118 -6.97 -7.90 -9.45
CA SER A 118 -8.16 -8.45 -8.79
C SER A 118 -8.01 -8.41 -7.27
N ILE A 119 -6.82 -8.73 -6.75
CA ILE A 119 -6.53 -8.66 -5.32
C ILE A 119 -6.64 -7.22 -4.83
N ILE A 120 -6.07 -6.27 -5.57
CA ILE A 120 -6.14 -4.84 -5.22
C ILE A 120 -7.57 -4.33 -5.28
N GLN A 121 -8.33 -4.68 -6.31
CA GLN A 121 -9.71 -4.25 -6.46
C GLN A 121 -10.59 -4.75 -5.30
N GLN A 122 -10.38 -5.99 -4.87
CA GLN A 122 -11.08 -6.51 -3.70
C GLN A 122 -10.71 -5.70 -2.45
N GLY A 123 -9.43 -5.34 -2.30
CA GLY A 123 -8.99 -4.47 -1.22
C GLY A 123 -9.72 -3.12 -1.23
N TYR A 124 -9.86 -2.51 -2.38
CA TYR A 124 -10.61 -1.25 -2.51
C TYR A 124 -12.06 -1.42 -2.07
N ARG A 125 -12.70 -2.52 -2.44
CA ARG A 125 -14.05 -2.83 -1.96
C ARG A 125 -14.08 -3.05 -0.45
N ASP A 126 -13.11 -3.74 0.10
CA ASP A 126 -13.02 -4.01 1.55
C ASP A 126 -12.99 -2.71 2.36
N TRP A 127 -12.42 -1.65 1.80
CA TRP A 127 -12.29 -0.36 2.47
C TRP A 127 -13.30 0.69 2.02
N GLY A 128 -14.20 0.34 1.11
CA GLY A 128 -15.18 1.29 0.60
C GLY A 128 -14.56 2.42 -0.23
N LEU A 129 -13.47 2.15 -0.93
CA LEU A 129 -12.78 3.13 -1.78
C LEU A 129 -13.34 3.19 -3.20
N VAL A 130 -14.24 2.30 -3.53
CA VAL A 130 -14.95 2.25 -4.81
C VAL A 130 -16.44 2.15 -4.59
#